data_016358ea64dc6627ddc006021b17d927
#
_entry.id   016358ea64dc6627ddc006021b17d927
#
_cell.length_a   1.000
_cell.length_b   1.000
_cell.length_c   1.000
_cell.angle_alpha   90.00
_cell.angle_beta   90.00
_cell.angle_gamma   90.00
#
_symmetry.space_group_name_H-M   'P 1'
#
loop_
_entity.id
_entity.type
_entity.pdbx_description
1 polymer ?
#
loop_
_entity_poly.entity_id
_entity_poly.type
_entity_poly.pdbx_seq_one_letter_code
_entity_poly.pdbx_strand_id
1 'polypeptide(L)'
;MMTKNLGWLATPLLTLIAPAAHAEWALNMPKGITDVSRSVYGLHMLTFWICVWIAVFVFGWMIYSIVVFRHSKGAVPDTKLVHNTKAEIIWTTIPVLILIGLAVPATKTLIETDDASNSQLTIRVTGYQWKWGYEYVGSGVSLLSTLDEKSNAARQLGSGIDPFTVEHYLLNVDHPLVVPAGTKVRLLITAQDVIHSWWLPVLAIKKDAIPGFVNEAWFKIDAGAIGTYRGQCAELCGRDHGFMPIVVEVKSKDDFDAWIKTQQAASAAAAAAAAAPAAAPAATPAAAPAKAS
;
A
#
# COMPACT_ATOMS: atom_id res chain seq x y z
N MET A 1 46.99 36.31 -19.09
CA MET A 1 47.36 35.06 -18.41
C MET A 1 46.31 34.72 -17.39
N MET A 2 45.09 34.31 -17.85
CA MET A 2 43.93 33.98 -17.01
C MET A 2 43.05 32.92 -17.71
N THR A 3 43.48 31.66 -17.72
CA THR A 3 42.70 30.56 -18.30
C THR A 3 43.00 29.23 -17.57
N LYS A 4 42.87 29.17 -16.24
CA LYS A 4 43.16 27.90 -15.53
C LYS A 4 42.13 27.44 -14.51
N ASN A 5 40.94 28.01 -14.39
CA ASN A 5 39.97 27.60 -13.33
C ASN A 5 38.58 27.19 -13.83
N LEU A 6 38.42 26.88 -15.13
CA LEU A 6 37.09 26.46 -15.63
C LEU A 6 36.89 24.94 -15.58
N GLY A 7 37.93 24.14 -15.34
CA GLY A 7 37.86 22.68 -15.29
C GLY A 7 37.26 22.10 -14.01
N TRP A 8 37.26 22.83 -12.91
CA TRP A 8 36.80 22.32 -11.60
C TRP A 8 35.30 22.43 -11.36
N LEU A 9 34.61 23.23 -12.18
CA LEU A 9 33.13 23.36 -12.11
C LEU A 9 32.39 22.38 -13.03
N ALA A 10 33.10 21.79 -14.00
CA ALA A 10 32.48 20.83 -14.93
C ALA A 10 32.41 19.40 -14.37
N THR A 11 33.28 19.04 -13.44
CA THR A 11 33.35 17.68 -12.88
C THR A 11 32.15 17.31 -11.98
N PRO A 12 31.63 18.18 -11.09
CA PRO A 12 30.46 17.84 -10.31
C PRO A 12 29.16 17.85 -11.12
N LEU A 13 29.10 18.49 -12.28
CA LEU A 13 27.91 18.51 -13.14
C LEU A 13 27.81 17.24 -13.99
N LEU A 14 28.92 16.60 -14.34
CA LEU A 14 28.91 15.32 -15.08
C LEU A 14 28.57 14.12 -14.21
N THR A 15 28.77 14.16 -12.90
CA THR A 15 28.38 13.07 -11.97
C THR A 15 26.89 13.05 -11.68
N LEU A 16 26.15 14.13 -12.00
CA LEU A 16 24.69 14.18 -11.90
C LEU A 16 23.97 13.53 -13.09
N ILE A 17 24.71 13.15 -14.15
CA ILE A 17 24.20 12.42 -15.33
C ILE A 17 24.67 10.95 -15.28
N ALA A 18 24.77 10.36 -14.09
CA ALA A 18 24.85 8.91 -14.03
C ALA A 18 23.53 8.36 -14.59
N PRO A 19 23.57 7.37 -15.52
CA PRO A 19 22.35 6.76 -15.99
C PRO A 19 21.59 6.25 -14.77
N ALA A 20 20.41 6.82 -14.52
CA ALA A 20 19.54 6.37 -13.46
C ALA A 20 19.34 4.87 -13.68
N ALA A 21 19.73 4.07 -12.70
CA ALA A 21 19.44 2.65 -12.70
C ALA A 21 17.95 2.49 -13.05
N HIS A 22 17.61 1.50 -13.88
CA HIS A 22 16.30 1.27 -14.46
C HIS A 22 15.20 0.95 -13.44
N ALA A 23 15.04 1.77 -12.41
CA ALA A 23 13.85 1.79 -11.58
C ALA A 23 12.89 2.82 -12.18
N GLU A 24 11.69 2.43 -12.54
CA GLU A 24 10.63 3.38 -12.86
C GLU A 24 10.36 4.24 -11.62
N TRP A 25 10.93 5.42 -11.58
CA TRP A 25 10.77 6.37 -10.48
C TRP A 25 9.37 6.98 -10.54
N ALA A 26 8.42 6.34 -9.89
CA ALA A 26 7.12 6.92 -9.65
C ALA A 26 7.19 7.85 -8.43
N LEU A 27 7.58 9.11 -8.65
CA LEU A 27 7.72 10.11 -7.58
C LEU A 27 6.39 10.63 -7.02
N ASN A 28 5.26 10.19 -7.55
CA ASN A 28 3.93 10.66 -7.17
C ASN A 28 3.02 9.47 -6.84
N MET A 29 1.89 9.77 -6.18
CA MET A 29 0.82 8.80 -5.97
C MET A 29 0.33 8.24 -7.31
N PRO A 30 0.05 6.92 -7.45
CA PRO A 30 -0.54 6.37 -8.66
C PRO A 30 -1.94 6.94 -8.89
N LYS A 31 -2.33 7.16 -10.15
CA LYS A 31 -3.68 7.64 -10.50
C LYS A 31 -4.78 6.67 -10.08
N GLY A 32 -4.43 5.39 -9.92
CA GLY A 32 -5.34 4.33 -9.53
C GLY A 32 -6.23 3.80 -10.67
N ILE A 33 -7.01 2.79 -10.32
CA ILE A 33 -7.84 1.98 -11.24
C ILE A 33 -9.32 1.96 -10.82
N THR A 34 -9.72 2.87 -9.93
CA THR A 34 -11.09 3.04 -9.45
C THR A 34 -11.49 4.51 -9.49
N ASP A 35 -12.79 4.81 -9.48
CA ASP A 35 -13.26 6.20 -9.39
C ASP A 35 -12.80 6.85 -8.09
N VAL A 36 -12.88 6.13 -6.97
CA VAL A 36 -12.42 6.63 -5.66
C VAL A 36 -10.93 6.95 -5.68
N SER A 37 -10.09 6.05 -6.21
CA SER A 37 -8.63 6.30 -6.27
C SER A 37 -8.29 7.52 -7.15
N ARG A 38 -9.05 7.76 -8.21
CA ARG A 38 -8.91 8.98 -9.04
C ARG A 38 -9.36 10.25 -8.31
N SER A 39 -10.44 10.16 -7.52
CA SER A 39 -10.90 11.29 -6.67
C SER A 39 -9.84 11.65 -5.62
N VAL A 40 -9.28 10.63 -4.95
CA VAL A 40 -8.17 10.81 -3.98
C VAL A 40 -6.93 11.40 -4.65
N TYR A 41 -6.56 10.91 -5.84
CA TYR A 41 -5.46 11.49 -6.62
C TYR A 41 -5.72 12.96 -6.99
N GLY A 42 -6.93 13.29 -7.42
CA GLY A 42 -7.32 14.68 -7.74
C GLY A 42 -7.18 15.61 -6.53
N LEU A 43 -7.64 15.17 -5.36
CA LEU A 43 -7.51 15.92 -4.11
C LEU A 43 -6.04 16.08 -3.69
N HIS A 44 -5.23 15.02 -3.83
CA HIS A 44 -3.79 15.07 -3.59
C HIS A 44 -3.12 16.11 -4.49
N MET A 45 -3.40 16.10 -5.81
CA MET A 45 -2.80 17.04 -6.76
C MET A 45 -3.24 18.48 -6.52
N LEU A 46 -4.49 18.71 -6.15
CA LEU A 46 -4.98 20.04 -5.75
C LEU A 46 -4.17 20.56 -4.55
N THR A 47 -4.05 19.77 -3.50
CA THR A 47 -3.29 20.13 -2.29
C THR A 47 -1.81 20.33 -2.61
N PHE A 48 -1.23 19.46 -3.42
CA PHE A 48 0.18 19.56 -3.85
C PHE A 48 0.47 20.90 -4.54
N TRP A 49 -0.35 21.31 -5.50
CA TRP A 49 -0.13 22.57 -6.22
C TRP A 49 -0.35 23.78 -5.32
N ILE A 50 -1.30 23.75 -4.39
CA ILE A 50 -1.45 24.81 -3.39
C ILE A 50 -0.16 24.92 -2.56
N CYS A 51 0.40 23.80 -2.08
CA CYS A 51 1.66 23.79 -1.33
C CYS A 51 2.84 24.29 -2.16
N VAL A 52 2.93 23.93 -3.46
CA VAL A 52 3.98 24.43 -4.36
C VAL A 52 3.91 25.95 -4.49
N TRP A 53 2.73 26.52 -4.69
CA TRP A 53 2.59 27.98 -4.80
C TRP A 53 2.91 28.70 -3.49
N ILE A 54 2.49 28.16 -2.36
CA ILE A 54 2.88 28.68 -1.03
C ILE A 54 4.41 28.63 -0.87
N ALA A 55 5.04 27.50 -1.22
CA ALA A 55 6.49 27.36 -1.14
C ALA A 55 7.21 28.36 -2.04
N VAL A 56 6.81 28.51 -3.30
CA VAL A 56 7.38 29.49 -4.23
C VAL A 56 7.29 30.92 -3.67
N PHE A 57 6.14 31.28 -3.12
CA PHE A 57 5.95 32.61 -2.52
C PHE A 57 6.85 32.81 -1.29
N VAL A 58 6.81 31.88 -0.32
CA VAL A 58 7.52 32.02 0.95
C VAL A 58 9.04 31.95 0.73
N PHE A 59 9.54 30.97 0.00
CA PHE A 59 10.97 30.85 -0.27
C PHE A 59 11.48 31.99 -1.19
N GLY A 60 10.67 32.42 -2.16
CA GLY A 60 10.99 33.56 -3.01
C GLY A 60 11.15 34.84 -2.19
N TRP A 61 10.22 35.10 -1.29
CA TRP A 61 10.29 36.23 -0.36
C TRP A 61 11.50 36.14 0.59
N MET A 62 11.75 34.96 1.12
CA MET A 62 12.90 34.71 1.99
C MET A 62 14.23 34.95 1.26
N ILE A 63 14.39 34.38 0.06
CA ILE A 63 15.59 34.57 -0.77
C ILE A 63 15.77 36.05 -1.12
N TYR A 64 14.71 36.73 -1.53
CA TYR A 64 14.73 38.17 -1.78
C TYR A 64 15.25 38.93 -0.56
N SER A 65 14.71 38.65 0.62
CA SER A 65 15.13 39.30 1.87
C SER A 65 16.60 39.05 2.21
N ILE A 66 17.08 37.82 2.05
CA ILE A 66 18.47 37.44 2.29
C ILE A 66 19.43 38.18 1.32
N VAL A 67 19.03 38.30 0.05
CA VAL A 67 19.88 38.93 -0.97
C VAL A 67 19.88 40.45 -0.87
N VAL A 68 18.72 41.06 -0.63
CA VAL A 68 18.58 42.52 -0.65
C VAL A 68 19.01 43.15 0.68
N PHE A 69 18.62 42.57 1.80
CA PHE A 69 18.84 43.14 3.13
C PHE A 69 20.04 42.55 3.88
N ARG A 70 20.98 41.91 3.16
CA ARG A 70 22.20 41.37 3.79
C ARG A 70 23.10 42.51 4.32
N HIS A 71 23.77 42.31 5.45
CA HIS A 71 24.66 43.27 6.08
C HIS A 71 25.76 43.81 5.15
N SER A 72 26.32 42.97 4.29
CA SER A 72 27.35 43.37 3.32
C SER A 72 26.89 44.40 2.27
N LYS A 73 25.59 44.69 2.16
CA LYS A 73 25.00 45.73 1.34
C LYS A 73 24.67 47.01 2.13
N GLY A 74 25.07 47.09 3.41
CA GLY A 74 24.81 48.23 4.25
C GLY A 74 23.36 48.32 4.79
N ALA A 75 22.62 47.21 4.75
CA ALA A 75 21.24 47.20 5.26
C ALA A 75 21.23 47.43 6.77
N VAL A 76 20.40 48.38 7.20
CA VAL A 76 20.22 48.73 8.62
C VAL A 76 18.83 48.21 9.03
N PRO A 77 18.72 47.37 10.10
CA PRO A 77 17.44 46.87 10.57
C PRO A 77 16.55 47.99 11.10
N ASP A 78 15.26 47.95 10.74
CA ASP A 78 14.25 48.80 11.42
C ASP A 78 13.81 48.12 12.74
N THR A 79 14.41 48.58 13.83
CA THR A 79 14.14 48.06 15.17
C THR A 79 12.86 48.59 15.80
N LYS A 80 12.16 49.54 15.14
CA LYS A 80 10.89 50.11 15.64
C LYS A 80 9.67 49.33 15.17
N LEU A 81 9.80 48.60 14.04
CA LEU A 81 8.70 47.77 13.52
C LEU A 81 8.72 46.41 14.23
N VAL A 82 8.03 46.31 15.37
CA VAL A 82 7.94 45.10 16.17
C VAL A 82 6.69 44.29 15.89
N HIS A 83 5.62 44.89 15.36
CA HIS A 83 4.41 44.19 14.93
C HIS A 83 3.66 45.00 13.84
N ASN A 84 2.82 44.30 13.08
CA ASN A 84 1.94 44.93 12.07
C ASN A 84 0.61 44.17 12.01
N THR A 85 -0.40 44.65 12.69
CA THR A 85 -1.73 44.01 12.81
C THR A 85 -2.38 43.72 11.45
N LYS A 86 -2.17 44.57 10.43
CA LYS A 86 -2.71 44.32 9.09
C LYS A 86 -2.06 43.12 8.44
N ALA A 87 -0.73 43.02 8.52
CA ALA A 87 0.00 41.85 7.99
C ALA A 87 -0.41 40.58 8.74
N GLU A 88 -0.54 40.63 10.08
CA GLU A 88 -0.97 39.52 10.91
C GLU A 88 -2.35 39.00 10.52
N ILE A 89 -3.32 39.90 10.32
CA ILE A 89 -4.66 39.53 9.84
C ILE A 89 -4.59 38.86 8.46
N ILE A 90 -3.78 39.39 7.54
CA ILE A 90 -3.67 38.88 6.17
C ILE A 90 -3.07 37.46 6.19
N TRP A 91 -1.91 37.25 6.85
CA TRP A 91 -1.25 35.95 6.83
C TRP A 91 -1.97 34.88 7.67
N THR A 92 -2.87 35.26 8.57
CA THR A 92 -3.77 34.34 9.27
C THR A 92 -5.01 34.01 8.43
N THR A 93 -5.62 35.01 7.81
CA THR A 93 -6.88 34.83 7.08
C THR A 93 -6.69 34.01 5.80
N ILE A 94 -5.61 34.22 5.05
CA ILE A 94 -5.37 33.50 3.79
C ILE A 94 -5.29 31.97 4.02
N PRO A 95 -4.46 31.42 4.93
CA PRO A 95 -4.44 29.99 5.20
C PRO A 95 -5.78 29.43 5.68
N VAL A 96 -6.54 30.17 6.50
CA VAL A 96 -7.87 29.75 6.96
C VAL A 96 -8.82 29.60 5.77
N LEU A 97 -8.83 30.55 4.84
CA LEU A 97 -9.67 30.47 3.64
C LEU A 97 -9.27 29.31 2.73
N ILE A 98 -7.96 29.04 2.59
CA ILE A 98 -7.46 27.87 1.85
C ILE A 98 -7.97 26.57 2.49
N LEU A 99 -7.87 26.43 3.82
CA LEU A 99 -8.35 25.24 4.53
C LEU A 99 -9.87 25.06 4.38
N ILE A 100 -10.66 26.13 4.49
CA ILE A 100 -12.11 26.08 4.26
C ILE A 100 -12.41 25.64 2.83
N GLY A 101 -11.67 26.17 1.84
CA GLY A 101 -11.82 25.79 0.44
C GLY A 101 -11.48 24.33 0.16
N LEU A 102 -10.48 23.77 0.85
CA LEU A 102 -10.09 22.37 0.76
C LEU A 102 -11.05 21.42 1.50
N ALA A 103 -11.70 21.88 2.56
CA ALA A 103 -12.61 21.07 3.35
C ALA A 103 -13.77 20.51 2.52
N VAL A 104 -14.30 21.29 1.56
CA VAL A 104 -15.45 20.88 0.73
C VAL A 104 -15.11 19.65 -0.14
N PRO A 105 -14.10 19.68 -1.02
CA PRO A 105 -13.76 18.50 -1.82
C PRO A 105 -13.23 17.33 -0.95
N ALA A 106 -12.52 17.60 0.15
CA ALA A 106 -12.05 16.56 1.06
C ALA A 106 -13.20 15.80 1.72
N THR A 107 -14.22 16.52 2.21
CA THR A 107 -15.41 15.88 2.82
C THR A 107 -16.19 15.06 1.79
N LYS A 108 -16.34 15.56 0.56
CA LYS A 108 -16.98 14.78 -0.51
C LYS A 108 -16.24 13.48 -0.78
N THR A 109 -14.92 13.52 -0.96
CA THR A 109 -14.09 12.33 -1.19
C THR A 109 -14.14 11.37 0.00
N LEU A 110 -14.15 11.89 1.24
CA LEU A 110 -14.28 11.05 2.44
C LEU A 110 -15.60 10.27 2.46
N ILE A 111 -16.73 10.94 2.19
CA ILE A 111 -18.05 10.30 2.13
C ILE A 111 -18.08 9.22 1.03
N GLU A 112 -17.50 9.50 -0.15
CA GLU A 112 -17.40 8.52 -1.23
C GLU A 112 -16.54 7.31 -0.82
N THR A 113 -15.46 7.52 -0.09
CA THR A 113 -14.55 6.46 0.36
C THR A 113 -15.19 5.53 1.41
N ASP A 114 -16.08 6.06 2.25
CA ASP A 114 -16.73 5.29 3.32
C ASP A 114 -18.05 4.62 2.89
N ASP A 115 -18.59 4.93 1.72
CA ASP A 115 -19.86 4.34 1.24
C ASP A 115 -19.68 2.93 0.66
N ALA A 116 -19.64 1.91 1.51
CA ALA A 116 -19.62 0.50 1.12
C ALA A 116 -21.00 -0.08 0.80
N SER A 117 -22.06 0.73 0.75
CA SER A 117 -23.43 0.26 0.45
C SER A 117 -23.52 -0.38 -0.95
N ASN A 118 -24.49 -1.28 -1.13
CA ASN A 118 -24.75 -1.97 -2.40
C ASN A 118 -23.55 -2.78 -2.95
N SER A 119 -22.67 -3.26 -2.07
CA SER A 119 -21.58 -4.15 -2.48
C SER A 119 -22.13 -5.53 -2.89
N GLN A 120 -21.58 -6.05 -3.99
CA GLN A 120 -22.01 -7.30 -4.61
C GLN A 120 -21.19 -8.50 -4.11
N LEU A 121 -19.99 -8.25 -3.63
CA LEU A 121 -19.09 -9.25 -3.06
C LEU A 121 -18.54 -8.71 -1.74
N THR A 122 -18.54 -9.55 -0.70
CA THR A 122 -17.93 -9.22 0.59
C THR A 122 -16.80 -10.20 0.87
N ILE A 123 -15.62 -9.68 1.23
CA ILE A 123 -14.45 -10.46 1.59
C ILE A 123 -14.01 -10.05 2.98
N ARG A 124 -13.85 -11.02 3.89
CA ARG A 124 -13.19 -10.80 5.17
C ARG A 124 -11.69 -10.91 4.98
N VAL A 125 -10.96 -9.90 5.44
CA VAL A 125 -9.51 -9.84 5.45
C VAL A 125 -9.04 -9.92 6.89
N THR A 126 -8.24 -10.91 7.22
CA THR A 126 -7.70 -11.10 8.56
C THR A 126 -6.18 -11.08 8.53
N GLY A 127 -5.57 -10.13 9.27
CA GLY A 127 -4.13 -10.06 9.47
C GLY A 127 -3.66 -11.07 10.51
N TYR A 128 -2.52 -11.71 10.25
CA TYR A 128 -1.78 -12.59 11.16
C TYR A 128 -0.29 -12.26 11.09
N GLN A 129 0.47 -12.63 12.07
CA GLN A 129 1.94 -12.61 12.05
C GLN A 129 2.47 -13.86 11.33
N TRP A 130 2.88 -13.82 10.07
CA TRP A 130 2.92 -12.72 9.11
C TRP A 130 2.33 -13.24 7.80
N LYS A 131 1.05 -13.11 7.64
CA LYS A 131 0.26 -13.55 6.48
C LYS A 131 -1.10 -12.88 6.46
N TRP A 132 -1.81 -12.98 5.34
CA TRP A 132 -3.18 -12.54 5.22
C TRP A 132 -4.13 -13.71 5.03
N GLY A 133 -5.26 -13.70 5.74
CA GLY A 133 -6.39 -14.59 5.49
C GLY A 133 -7.46 -13.87 4.70
N TYR A 134 -7.99 -14.53 3.69
CA TYR A 134 -9.10 -14.04 2.88
C TYR A 134 -10.24 -15.04 2.92
N GLU A 135 -11.45 -14.56 3.30
CA GLU A 135 -12.67 -15.37 3.31
C GLU A 135 -13.72 -14.69 2.42
N TYR A 136 -14.16 -15.39 1.40
CA TYR A 136 -15.24 -14.93 0.51
C TYR A 136 -16.57 -15.25 1.17
N VAL A 137 -17.16 -14.24 1.83
CA VAL A 137 -18.35 -14.42 2.68
C VAL A 137 -19.51 -15.01 1.89
N GLY A 138 -20.09 -16.09 2.42
CA GLY A 138 -21.21 -16.81 1.80
C GLY A 138 -20.81 -17.79 0.68
N SER A 139 -19.55 -17.87 0.28
CA SER A 139 -19.09 -18.79 -0.76
C SER A 139 -18.52 -20.12 -0.23
N GLY A 140 -18.14 -20.18 1.05
CA GLY A 140 -17.41 -21.31 1.63
C GLY A 140 -15.94 -21.39 1.20
N VAL A 141 -15.41 -20.35 0.54
CA VAL A 141 -14.01 -20.27 0.11
C VAL A 141 -13.22 -19.41 1.09
N SER A 142 -12.14 -19.95 1.60
CA SER A 142 -11.13 -19.22 2.38
C SER A 142 -9.72 -19.66 1.99
N LEU A 143 -8.77 -18.72 2.03
CA LEU A 143 -7.38 -18.98 1.71
C LEU A 143 -6.46 -18.17 2.61
N LEU A 144 -5.26 -18.69 2.83
CA LEU A 144 -4.15 -18.00 3.47
C LEU A 144 -3.16 -17.58 2.40
N SER A 145 -2.70 -16.35 2.48
CA SER A 145 -1.76 -15.74 1.56
C SER A 145 -0.47 -15.44 2.29
N THR A 146 0.63 -16.08 1.88
CA THR A 146 1.94 -15.93 2.47
C THR A 146 2.97 -15.49 1.43
N LEU A 147 4.13 -15.00 1.89
CA LEU A 147 5.23 -14.67 1.00
C LEU A 147 5.55 -15.86 0.10
N ASP A 148 5.75 -15.62 -1.19
CA ASP A 148 6.09 -16.65 -2.17
C ASP A 148 7.41 -17.38 -1.82
N GLU A 149 7.53 -18.64 -2.25
CA GLU A 149 8.65 -19.51 -1.95
C GLU A 149 10.00 -18.93 -2.42
N LYS A 150 10.03 -18.32 -3.63
CA LYS A 150 11.27 -17.77 -4.20
C LYS A 150 11.79 -16.59 -3.37
N SER A 151 10.91 -15.64 -3.02
CA SER A 151 11.25 -14.52 -2.15
C SER A 151 11.64 -15.01 -0.75
N ASN A 152 10.91 -16.00 -0.21
CA ASN A 152 11.20 -16.54 1.11
C ASN A 152 12.55 -17.28 1.15
N ALA A 153 12.93 -17.98 0.10
CA ALA A 153 14.25 -18.60 -0.03
C ALA A 153 15.37 -17.56 -0.14
N ALA A 154 15.18 -16.55 -1.02
CA ALA A 154 16.19 -15.52 -1.28
C ALA A 154 16.48 -14.63 -0.05
N ARG A 155 15.47 -14.37 0.81
CA ARG A 155 15.64 -13.55 2.02
C ARG A 155 16.41 -14.21 3.14
N GLN A 156 16.66 -15.54 3.08
CA GLN A 156 17.39 -16.25 4.13
C GLN A 156 18.86 -15.86 4.13
N LEU A 157 19.40 -15.60 5.31
CA LEU A 157 20.83 -15.31 5.47
C LEU A 157 21.68 -16.48 4.96
N GLY A 158 22.61 -16.18 4.05
CA GLY A 158 23.49 -17.21 3.48
C GLY A 158 22.84 -18.10 2.41
N SER A 159 21.67 -17.74 1.88
CA SER A 159 21.00 -18.48 0.80
C SER A 159 21.81 -18.57 -0.49
N GLY A 160 22.73 -17.62 -0.75
CA GLY A 160 23.45 -17.51 -2.01
C GLY A 160 22.60 -17.08 -3.19
N ILE A 161 21.31 -16.81 -3.00
CA ILE A 161 20.39 -16.33 -4.04
C ILE A 161 20.44 -14.81 -4.06
N ASP A 162 20.76 -14.22 -5.22
CA ASP A 162 20.70 -12.77 -5.42
C ASP A 162 19.23 -12.31 -5.46
N PRO A 163 18.75 -11.49 -4.52
CA PRO A 163 17.39 -10.97 -4.52
C PRO A 163 16.98 -10.23 -5.80
N PHE A 164 17.92 -9.61 -6.52
CA PHE A 164 17.65 -8.92 -7.77
C PHE A 164 17.30 -9.86 -8.93
N THR A 165 17.54 -11.16 -8.79
CA THR A 165 17.12 -12.18 -9.77
C THR A 165 15.70 -12.70 -9.53
N VAL A 166 15.09 -12.36 -8.39
CA VAL A 166 13.72 -12.75 -8.05
C VAL A 166 12.75 -11.69 -8.53
N GLU A 167 11.90 -12.05 -9.48
CA GLU A 167 10.89 -11.13 -10.02
C GLU A 167 9.91 -10.71 -8.91
N HIS A 168 9.71 -9.40 -8.75
CA HIS A 168 8.88 -8.81 -7.69
C HIS A 168 9.27 -9.29 -6.28
N TYR A 169 10.58 -9.35 -6.01
CA TYR A 169 11.10 -9.77 -4.71
C TYR A 169 10.36 -9.11 -3.53
N LEU A 170 9.91 -9.93 -2.59
CA LEU A 170 9.10 -9.56 -1.42
C LEU A 170 7.72 -8.94 -1.73
N LEU A 171 7.27 -8.99 -2.98
CA LEU A 171 5.98 -8.43 -3.42
C LEU A 171 5.08 -9.50 -4.07
N ASN A 172 5.46 -10.78 -4.02
CA ASN A 172 4.64 -11.89 -4.49
C ASN A 172 4.15 -12.75 -3.33
N VAL A 173 3.04 -13.45 -3.55
CA VAL A 173 2.44 -14.40 -2.60
C VAL A 173 2.15 -15.73 -3.28
N ASP A 174 1.97 -16.77 -2.48
CA ASP A 174 1.52 -18.10 -2.92
C ASP A 174 0.05 -18.11 -3.38
N HIS A 175 -0.83 -17.39 -2.65
CA HIS A 175 -2.27 -17.32 -2.95
C HIS A 175 -2.73 -15.86 -2.98
N PRO A 176 -2.87 -15.25 -4.17
CA PRO A 176 -3.36 -13.89 -4.31
C PRO A 176 -4.85 -13.78 -3.94
N LEU A 177 -5.27 -12.59 -3.51
CA LEU A 177 -6.67 -12.23 -3.41
C LEU A 177 -7.23 -12.03 -4.83
N VAL A 178 -8.18 -12.87 -5.23
CA VAL A 178 -8.78 -12.80 -6.57
C VAL A 178 -10.11 -12.04 -6.51
N VAL A 179 -10.29 -11.06 -7.40
CA VAL A 179 -11.51 -10.23 -7.43
C VAL A 179 -11.99 -10.00 -8.86
N PRO A 180 -13.31 -9.84 -9.08
CA PRO A 180 -13.84 -9.52 -10.40
C PRO A 180 -13.75 -8.02 -10.71
N ALA A 181 -13.36 -7.68 -11.95
CA ALA A 181 -13.47 -6.33 -12.47
C ALA A 181 -14.93 -5.87 -12.59
N GLY A 182 -15.18 -4.57 -12.50
CA GLY A 182 -16.50 -3.97 -12.64
C GLY A 182 -17.47 -4.23 -11.48
N THR A 183 -17.07 -4.97 -10.47
CA THR A 183 -17.90 -5.37 -9.32
C THR A 183 -17.53 -4.56 -8.07
N LYS A 184 -18.50 -4.07 -7.31
CA LYS A 184 -18.24 -3.40 -6.03
C LYS A 184 -17.97 -4.46 -4.96
N VAL A 185 -16.74 -4.45 -4.46
CA VAL A 185 -16.23 -5.37 -3.44
C VAL A 185 -16.11 -4.64 -2.12
N ARG A 186 -16.66 -5.20 -1.07
CA ARG A 186 -16.55 -4.77 0.32
C ARG A 186 -15.49 -5.60 1.03
N LEU A 187 -14.59 -4.96 1.74
CA LEU A 187 -13.63 -5.61 2.62
C LEU A 187 -14.02 -5.39 4.08
N LEU A 188 -14.07 -6.48 4.85
CA LEU A 188 -14.20 -6.47 6.32
C LEU A 188 -12.83 -6.82 6.88
N ILE A 189 -12.12 -5.83 7.43
CA ILE A 189 -10.71 -5.92 7.76
C ILE A 189 -10.52 -5.99 9.27
N THR A 190 -9.86 -7.04 9.74
CA THR A 190 -9.55 -7.29 11.16
C THR A 190 -8.20 -8.00 11.30
N ALA A 191 -7.75 -8.24 12.53
CA ALA A 191 -6.58 -9.05 12.81
C ALA A 191 -6.85 -10.05 13.93
N GLN A 192 -6.06 -11.13 13.97
CA GLN A 192 -6.18 -12.18 14.99
C GLN A 192 -5.23 -11.96 16.18
N ASP A 193 -4.10 -11.26 15.97
CA ASP A 193 -3.00 -11.18 16.92
C ASP A 193 -2.61 -9.74 17.28
N VAL A 194 -1.95 -9.03 16.38
CA VAL A 194 -1.50 -7.63 16.56
C VAL A 194 -2.14 -6.73 15.50
N ILE A 195 -1.91 -5.44 15.58
CA ILE A 195 -2.39 -4.51 14.55
C ILE A 195 -1.54 -4.70 13.28
N HIS A 196 -2.20 -4.81 12.14
CA HIS A 196 -1.65 -4.76 10.79
C HIS A 196 -2.35 -3.66 10.01
N SER A 197 -1.92 -3.34 8.80
CA SER A 197 -2.67 -2.45 7.90
C SER A 197 -2.65 -2.98 6.48
N TRP A 198 -3.84 -3.19 5.92
CA TRP A 198 -4.00 -3.66 4.54
C TRP A 198 -3.88 -2.45 3.60
N TRP A 199 -2.80 -2.41 2.83
CA TRP A 199 -2.51 -1.29 1.95
C TRP A 199 -2.29 -1.72 0.51
N LEU A 200 -3.14 -1.22 -0.39
CA LEU A 200 -2.99 -1.37 -1.84
C LEU A 200 -3.01 0.02 -2.49
N PRO A 201 -1.85 0.57 -2.83
CA PRO A 201 -1.69 1.96 -3.29
C PRO A 201 -2.56 2.31 -4.49
N VAL A 202 -2.69 1.41 -5.47
CA VAL A 202 -3.44 1.63 -6.71
C VAL A 202 -4.95 1.78 -6.49
N LEU A 203 -5.48 1.25 -5.38
CA LEU A 203 -6.86 1.43 -4.96
C LEU A 203 -7.06 2.64 -4.06
N ALA A 204 -5.97 3.30 -3.63
CA ALA A 204 -5.95 4.33 -2.58
C ALA A 204 -6.54 3.83 -1.24
N ILE A 205 -6.42 2.54 -0.95
CA ILE A 205 -6.88 1.92 0.30
C ILE A 205 -5.68 1.65 1.19
N LYS A 206 -5.71 2.21 2.41
CA LYS A 206 -4.88 1.86 3.55
C LYS A 206 -5.80 1.81 4.76
N LYS A 207 -6.03 0.61 5.29
CA LYS A 207 -6.98 0.40 6.37
C LYS A 207 -6.42 -0.56 7.40
N ASP A 208 -6.42 -0.15 8.65
CA ASP A 208 -5.86 -0.94 9.74
C ASP A 208 -6.71 -2.18 10.02
N ALA A 209 -6.00 -3.29 10.26
CA ALA A 209 -6.53 -4.56 10.71
C ALA A 209 -6.25 -4.66 12.23
N ILE A 210 -7.29 -4.42 13.05
CA ILE A 210 -7.17 -4.28 14.49
C ILE A 210 -7.82 -5.49 15.18
N PRO A 211 -7.12 -6.18 16.12
CA PRO A 211 -7.72 -7.28 16.89
C PRO A 211 -8.97 -6.83 17.65
N GLY A 212 -10.04 -7.61 17.54
CA GLY A 212 -11.31 -7.33 18.22
C GLY A 212 -12.14 -6.22 17.59
N PHE A 213 -11.69 -5.63 16.49
CA PHE A 213 -12.42 -4.60 15.75
C PHE A 213 -12.50 -4.94 14.27
N VAL A 214 -13.59 -4.59 13.60
CA VAL A 214 -13.76 -4.80 12.16
C VAL A 214 -13.87 -3.46 11.47
N ASN A 215 -12.83 -3.10 10.72
CA ASN A 215 -12.83 -1.96 9.83
C ASN A 215 -13.48 -2.34 8.50
N GLU A 216 -13.97 -1.34 7.79
CA GLU A 216 -14.61 -1.50 6.49
C GLU A 216 -13.88 -0.66 5.43
N ALA A 217 -13.74 -1.22 4.25
CA ALA A 217 -13.31 -0.53 3.03
C ALA A 217 -14.04 -1.12 1.83
N TRP A 218 -14.06 -0.41 0.71
CA TRP A 218 -14.62 -0.92 -0.53
C TRP A 218 -13.86 -0.41 -1.75
N PHE A 219 -14.00 -1.10 -2.85
CA PHE A 219 -13.54 -0.67 -4.16
C PHE A 219 -14.41 -1.24 -5.28
N LYS A 220 -14.38 -0.57 -6.41
CA LYS A 220 -14.89 -1.07 -7.68
C LYS A 220 -13.84 -0.80 -8.74
N ILE A 221 -13.14 -1.87 -9.16
CA ILE A 221 -12.07 -1.78 -10.15
C ILE A 221 -12.71 -1.64 -11.54
N ASP A 222 -12.14 -0.78 -12.37
CA ASP A 222 -12.61 -0.56 -13.75
C ASP A 222 -12.65 -1.89 -14.52
N ALA A 223 -13.65 -2.07 -15.37
CA ALA A 223 -13.83 -3.32 -16.12
C ALA A 223 -12.63 -3.68 -17.03
N GLY A 224 -11.90 -2.68 -17.51
CA GLY A 224 -10.70 -2.85 -18.33
C GLY A 224 -9.38 -3.03 -17.55
N ALA A 225 -9.40 -2.90 -16.21
CA ALA A 225 -8.20 -2.98 -15.37
C ALA A 225 -7.94 -4.41 -14.87
N ILE A 226 -7.97 -5.39 -15.80
CA ILE A 226 -7.60 -6.78 -15.52
C ILE A 226 -6.08 -6.86 -15.35
N GLY A 227 -5.60 -7.58 -14.31
CA GLY A 227 -4.16 -7.70 -14.05
C GLY A 227 -3.85 -7.96 -12.59
N THR A 228 -2.56 -7.87 -12.26
CA THR A 228 -2.03 -8.14 -10.91
C THR A 228 -1.53 -6.85 -10.28
N TYR A 229 -2.03 -6.55 -9.09
CA TYR A 229 -1.70 -5.36 -8.33
C TYR A 229 -1.10 -5.74 -6.97
N ARG A 230 -0.11 -4.96 -6.53
CA ARG A 230 0.71 -5.29 -5.37
C ARG A 230 0.63 -4.23 -4.29
N GLY A 231 0.61 -4.68 -3.05
CA GLY A 231 0.59 -3.88 -1.84
C GLY A 231 1.37 -4.54 -0.72
N GLN A 232 1.33 -3.94 0.45
CA GLN A 232 2.12 -4.38 1.59
C GLN A 232 1.36 -4.14 2.90
N CYS A 233 1.77 -4.82 3.97
CA CYS A 233 1.40 -4.43 5.32
C CYS A 233 1.98 -3.04 5.62
N ALA A 234 1.17 -2.12 6.12
CA ALA A 234 1.54 -0.72 6.36
C ALA A 234 1.50 -0.31 7.85
N GLU A 235 1.31 -1.27 8.77
CA GLU A 235 1.45 -1.06 10.21
C GLU A 235 2.46 -2.04 10.79
N LEU A 236 3.43 -1.54 11.58
CA LEU A 236 4.50 -2.36 12.15
C LEU A 236 3.93 -3.46 13.05
N CYS A 237 4.02 -4.70 12.58
CA CYS A 237 3.41 -5.87 13.22
C CYS A 237 4.43 -6.89 13.74
N GLY A 238 5.70 -6.52 13.86
CA GLY A 238 6.76 -7.37 14.41
C GLY A 238 7.87 -7.71 13.42
N ARG A 239 8.60 -8.81 13.70
CA ARG A 239 9.85 -9.16 13.02
C ARG A 239 9.73 -9.27 11.50
N ASP A 240 8.70 -9.94 11.01
CA ASP A 240 8.52 -10.21 9.57
C ASP A 240 7.48 -9.26 8.92
N HIS A 241 7.32 -8.04 9.48
CA HIS A 241 6.41 -7.01 8.95
C HIS A 241 6.60 -6.75 7.45
N GLY A 242 7.84 -6.69 6.96
CA GLY A 242 8.15 -6.48 5.54
C GLY A 242 7.96 -7.72 4.65
N PHE A 243 7.58 -8.87 5.21
CA PHE A 243 7.52 -10.15 4.52
C PHE A 243 6.09 -10.72 4.44
N MET A 244 5.07 -9.87 4.52
CA MET A 244 3.66 -10.19 4.33
C MET A 244 3.02 -9.27 3.28
N PRO A 245 3.41 -9.43 2.01
CA PRO A 245 2.87 -8.61 0.93
C PRO A 245 1.41 -8.93 0.66
N ILE A 246 0.80 -8.05 -0.14
CA ILE A 246 -0.57 -8.17 -0.63
C ILE A 246 -0.52 -8.25 -2.15
N VAL A 247 -1.13 -9.27 -2.73
CA VAL A 247 -1.33 -9.37 -4.18
C VAL A 247 -2.81 -9.52 -4.47
N VAL A 248 -3.31 -8.65 -5.33
CA VAL A 248 -4.69 -8.69 -5.83
C VAL A 248 -4.65 -9.02 -7.32
N GLU A 249 -5.26 -10.14 -7.68
CA GLU A 249 -5.45 -10.56 -9.06
C GLU A 249 -6.87 -10.20 -9.51
N VAL A 250 -6.95 -9.30 -10.47
CA VAL A 250 -8.22 -8.84 -11.03
C VAL A 250 -8.54 -9.64 -12.29
N LYS A 251 -9.64 -10.36 -12.26
CA LYS A 251 -10.12 -11.18 -13.39
C LYS A 251 -11.35 -10.56 -14.04
N SER A 252 -11.67 -11.01 -15.25
CA SER A 252 -13.01 -10.80 -15.80
C SER A 252 -14.07 -11.43 -14.87
N LYS A 253 -15.32 -10.98 -14.98
CA LYS A 253 -16.37 -11.57 -14.16
C LYS A 253 -16.54 -13.07 -14.40
N ASP A 254 -16.47 -13.50 -15.65
CA ASP A 254 -16.65 -14.91 -16.05
C ASP A 254 -15.47 -15.77 -15.54
N ASP A 255 -14.23 -15.28 -15.63
CA ASP A 255 -13.04 -15.97 -15.11
C ASP A 255 -13.07 -16.04 -13.58
N PHE A 256 -13.57 -14.99 -12.92
CA PHE A 256 -13.76 -15.01 -11.47
C PHE A 256 -14.82 -16.05 -11.07
N ASP A 257 -15.96 -16.09 -11.77
CA ASP A 257 -17.05 -17.05 -11.50
C ASP A 257 -16.58 -18.51 -11.74
N ALA A 258 -15.71 -18.75 -12.70
CA ALA A 258 -15.08 -20.06 -12.92
C ALA A 258 -14.08 -20.40 -11.80
N TRP A 259 -13.24 -19.43 -11.43
CA TRP A 259 -12.25 -19.58 -10.36
C TRP A 259 -12.91 -19.88 -9.01
N ILE A 260 -13.96 -19.14 -8.61
CA ILE A 260 -14.63 -19.34 -7.32
C ILE A 260 -15.29 -20.72 -7.23
N LYS A 261 -15.87 -21.23 -8.33
CA LYS A 261 -16.41 -22.58 -8.39
C LYS A 261 -15.32 -23.65 -8.20
N THR A 262 -14.15 -23.44 -8.78
CA THR A 262 -13.01 -24.35 -8.61
C THR A 262 -12.55 -24.35 -7.15
N GLN A 263 -12.46 -23.20 -6.50
CA GLN A 263 -12.11 -23.10 -5.08
C GLN A 263 -13.17 -23.73 -4.17
N GLN A 264 -14.45 -23.57 -4.47
CA GLN A 264 -15.55 -24.21 -3.76
C GLN A 264 -15.44 -25.74 -3.82
N ALA A 265 -15.19 -26.30 -4.99
CA ALA A 265 -15.00 -27.73 -5.18
C ALA A 265 -13.78 -28.25 -4.39
N ALA A 266 -12.67 -27.53 -4.41
CA ALA A 266 -11.47 -27.87 -3.65
C ALA A 266 -11.71 -27.83 -2.13
N SER A 267 -12.41 -26.78 -1.64
CA SER A 267 -12.77 -26.64 -0.22
C SER A 267 -13.70 -27.75 0.23
N ALA A 268 -14.70 -28.12 -0.57
CA ALA A 268 -15.62 -29.22 -0.29
C ALA A 268 -14.89 -30.58 -0.26
N ALA A 269 -13.97 -30.82 -1.20
CA ALA A 269 -13.16 -32.04 -1.23
C ALA A 269 -12.25 -32.16 0.00
N ALA A 270 -11.61 -31.04 0.41
CA ALA A 270 -10.76 -31.00 1.61
C ALA A 270 -11.58 -31.26 2.89
N ALA A 271 -12.80 -30.69 2.99
CA ALA A 271 -13.69 -30.93 4.12
C ALA A 271 -14.16 -32.39 4.18
N ALA A 272 -14.48 -33.01 3.05
CA ALA A 272 -14.85 -34.42 2.96
C ALA A 272 -13.68 -35.34 3.35
N ALA A 273 -12.45 -35.02 2.91
CA ALA A 273 -11.25 -35.78 3.29
C ALA A 273 -10.95 -35.69 4.80
N ALA A 274 -11.17 -34.52 5.41
CA ALA A 274 -10.98 -34.30 6.85
C ALA A 274 -12.06 -35.01 7.69
N ALA A 275 -13.26 -35.21 7.15
CA ALA A 275 -14.37 -35.90 7.79
C ALA A 275 -14.28 -37.42 7.64
N ALA A 276 -13.44 -37.96 6.75
CA ALA A 276 -13.25 -39.39 6.58
C ALA A 276 -12.64 -40.01 7.88
N PRO A 277 -13.22 -41.10 8.41
CA PRO A 277 -12.65 -41.73 9.60
C PRO A 277 -11.22 -42.15 9.34
N ALA A 278 -10.31 -41.81 10.27
CA ALA A 278 -8.92 -42.27 10.21
C ALA A 278 -8.91 -43.80 10.09
N ALA A 279 -8.27 -44.35 9.07
CA ALA A 279 -8.10 -45.78 8.93
C ALA A 279 -7.50 -46.32 10.23
N ALA A 280 -8.20 -47.27 10.86
CA ALA A 280 -7.70 -47.90 12.08
C ALA A 280 -6.28 -48.42 11.84
N PRO A 281 -5.34 -48.17 12.76
CA PRO A 281 -3.99 -48.67 12.60
C PRO A 281 -4.06 -50.19 12.42
N ALA A 282 -3.42 -50.71 11.38
CA ALA A 282 -3.36 -52.15 11.11
C ALA A 282 -2.85 -52.83 12.39
N ALA A 283 -3.65 -53.78 12.92
CA ALA A 283 -3.30 -54.52 14.10
C ALA A 283 -1.95 -55.19 13.87
N THR A 284 -0.96 -54.84 14.67
CA THR A 284 0.34 -55.51 14.68
C THR A 284 0.12 -56.98 15.00
N PRO A 285 0.59 -57.95 14.20
CA PRO A 285 0.43 -59.35 14.52
C PRO A 285 1.10 -59.63 15.87
N ALA A 286 0.31 -60.24 16.78
CA ALA A 286 0.81 -60.65 18.08
C ALA A 286 2.02 -61.61 17.89
N ALA A 287 3.15 -61.27 18.50
CA ALA A 287 4.32 -62.14 18.51
C ALA A 287 3.95 -63.46 19.18
N ALA A 288 4.21 -64.57 18.49
CA ALA A 288 4.02 -65.94 19.02
C ALA A 288 4.87 -66.13 20.27
N PRO A 289 4.37 -66.84 21.30
CA PRO A 289 5.15 -67.07 22.51
C PRO A 289 6.36 -67.96 22.22
N ALA A 290 7.55 -67.54 22.64
CA ALA A 290 8.75 -68.30 22.59
C ALA A 290 8.62 -69.59 23.46
N LYS A 291 8.84 -70.78 22.85
CA LYS A 291 8.94 -72.06 23.57
C LYS A 291 10.19 -72.01 24.41
N ALA A 292 10.00 -72.12 25.72
CA ALA A 292 11.12 -72.47 26.65
C ALA A 292 11.57 -73.87 26.46
N SER A 293 12.85 -74.11 26.34
CA SER A 293 13.57 -75.35 26.50
C SER A 293 14.77 -75.17 27.41
#